data_7a3cfd026d040ffa63998f2b5a7ee49f
#
_entry.id   7a3cfd026d040ffa63998f2b5a7ee49f
#
_cell.length_a   1.000
_cell.length_b   1.000
_cell.length_c   1.000
_cell.angle_alpha   90.00
_cell.angle_beta   90.00
_cell.angle_gamma   90.00
#
_symmetry.space_group_name_H-M   'P 1'
#
loop_
_entity.id
_entity.type
_entity.pdbx_description
1 polymer ?
#
loop_
_entity_poly.entity_id
_entity_poly.type
_entity_poly.pdbx_seq_one_letter_code
_entity_poly.pdbx_strand_id
1 'polypeptide(L)'
;SNYGYKITTAGLSIGTEYEQYENLFFSPELDFTQEDLTTNSNATNSLKKQEGSYSDFYFNYGLTHDTRDNRYNPTKGNIFSFKQQVPLVSTDNELKNSLSITKYKPLTESKDMIGKASFFFSVINSIDGSDVRISKRTKVPYSRLRGFEKGKIGPVDNGDYVGGNYAAALNFSTNLPGILPTFENLDFSYFIDIANVWGVDY
;
A
#
# COMPACT_ATOMS: atom_id res chain seq x y z
N SER A 1 4.88 24.15 3.92
CA SER A 1 5.19 22.75 4.20
C SER A 1 6.64 22.64 4.62
N ASN A 2 6.94 21.80 5.58
CA ASN A 2 8.32 21.56 6.04
C ASN A 2 9.09 20.65 5.05
N TYR A 3 8.45 20.18 3.98
CA TYR A 3 9.07 19.35 2.95
C TYR A 3 9.70 20.21 1.86
N GLY A 4 10.78 19.74 1.27
CA GLY A 4 11.48 20.39 0.16
C GLY A 4 10.66 20.47 -1.14
N TYR A 5 9.49 19.84 -1.19
CA TYR A 5 8.64 19.75 -2.38
C TYR A 5 7.15 19.84 -2.05
N LYS A 6 6.35 20.16 -3.07
CA LYS A 6 4.88 20.15 -3.04
C LYS A 6 4.36 19.43 -4.28
N ILE A 7 3.34 18.59 -4.08
CA ILE A 7 2.64 17.89 -5.16
C ILE A 7 1.18 18.33 -5.15
N THR A 8 0.68 18.70 -6.32
CA THR A 8 -0.73 18.97 -6.55
C THR A 8 -1.22 17.99 -7.61
N THR A 9 -2.27 17.23 -7.30
CA THR A 9 -2.78 16.18 -8.19
C THR A 9 -4.27 16.40 -8.44
N ALA A 10 -4.68 16.27 -9.70
CA ALA A 10 -6.05 16.15 -10.12
C ALA A 10 -6.20 14.89 -10.98
N GLY A 11 -7.30 14.16 -10.85
CA GLY A 11 -7.47 12.92 -11.60
C GLY A 11 -8.91 12.49 -11.69
N LEU A 12 -9.15 11.57 -12.63
CA LEU A 12 -10.42 10.90 -12.83
C LEU A 12 -10.15 9.42 -13.09
N SER A 13 -10.87 8.56 -12.37
CA SER A 13 -10.84 7.13 -12.65
C SER A 13 -12.24 6.56 -12.88
N ILE A 14 -12.30 5.53 -13.70
CA ILE A 14 -13.50 4.73 -13.94
C ILE A 14 -13.13 3.26 -13.90
N GLY A 15 -13.82 2.51 -13.07
CA GLY A 15 -13.55 1.09 -12.88
C GLY A 15 -14.79 0.31 -12.47
N THR A 16 -14.65 -0.99 -12.43
CA THR A 16 -15.69 -1.91 -11.97
C THR A 16 -15.03 -3.06 -11.21
N GLU A 17 -15.82 -3.80 -10.46
CA GLU A 17 -15.42 -5.06 -9.85
C GLU A 17 -16.53 -6.08 -10.09
N TYR A 18 -16.16 -7.28 -10.51
CA TYR A 18 -17.09 -8.38 -10.68
C TYR A 18 -16.45 -9.72 -10.31
N GLU A 19 -17.29 -10.62 -9.87
CA GLU A 19 -16.86 -11.98 -9.55
C GLU A 19 -16.76 -12.80 -10.85
N GLN A 20 -15.54 -13.15 -11.24
CA GLN A 20 -15.26 -13.91 -12.45
C GLN A 20 -15.46 -15.42 -12.25
N TYR A 21 -15.07 -15.92 -11.09
CA TYR A 21 -15.26 -17.29 -10.60
C TYR A 21 -15.57 -17.22 -9.11
N GLU A 22 -16.06 -18.28 -8.52
CA GLU A 22 -16.40 -18.36 -7.10
C GLU A 22 -15.26 -17.80 -6.22
N ASN A 23 -15.57 -16.77 -5.46
CA ASN A 23 -14.63 -16.04 -4.57
C ASN A 23 -13.46 -15.35 -5.28
N LEU A 24 -13.42 -15.31 -6.62
CA LEU A 24 -12.38 -14.62 -7.40
C LEU A 24 -12.95 -13.39 -8.09
N PHE A 25 -12.51 -12.24 -7.66
CA PHE A 25 -12.94 -10.92 -8.14
C PHE A 25 -11.88 -10.33 -9.06
N PHE A 26 -12.32 -9.75 -10.18
CA PHE A 26 -11.50 -8.97 -11.09
C PHE A 26 -11.97 -7.52 -11.09
N SER A 27 -11.01 -6.60 -10.93
CA SER A 27 -11.29 -5.15 -10.78
C SER A 27 -10.47 -4.36 -11.80
N PRO A 28 -10.93 -4.23 -13.06
CA PRO A 28 -10.31 -3.34 -14.04
C PRO A 28 -10.69 -1.88 -13.81
N GLU A 29 -9.73 -0.97 -14.03
CA GLU A 29 -9.91 0.48 -13.88
C GLU A 29 -9.06 1.22 -14.92
N LEU A 30 -9.60 2.29 -15.49
CA LEU A 30 -8.86 3.31 -16.23
C LEU A 30 -8.68 4.52 -15.33
N ASP A 31 -7.47 5.03 -15.24
CA ASP A 31 -7.10 6.15 -14.39
C ASP A 31 -6.32 7.19 -15.18
N PHE A 32 -6.81 8.43 -15.16
CA PHE A 32 -6.15 9.60 -15.71
C PHE A 32 -5.76 10.54 -14.58
N THR A 33 -4.49 10.93 -14.53
CA THR A 33 -3.95 11.81 -13.49
C THR A 33 -3.12 12.91 -14.11
N GLN A 34 -3.37 14.14 -13.69
CA GLN A 34 -2.54 15.31 -13.92
C GLN A 34 -1.87 15.68 -12.60
N GLU A 35 -0.55 15.82 -12.61
CA GLU A 35 0.23 16.12 -11.43
C GLU A 35 1.20 17.27 -11.70
N ASP A 36 1.28 18.23 -10.76
CA ASP A 36 2.28 19.29 -10.73
C ASP A 36 3.17 19.09 -9.50
N LEU A 37 4.47 18.88 -9.73
CA LEU A 37 5.50 18.79 -8.71
C LEU A 37 6.34 20.05 -8.73
N THR A 38 6.36 20.77 -7.62
CA THR A 38 7.16 21.98 -7.42
C THR A 38 8.13 21.78 -6.27
N THR A 39 9.31 22.40 -6.35
CA THR A 39 10.34 22.34 -5.31
C THR A 39 10.63 23.71 -4.72
N ASN A 40 11.25 23.72 -3.56
CA ASN A 40 11.73 24.96 -2.91
C ASN A 40 13.28 24.93 -2.77
N SER A 41 13.84 25.97 -2.15
CA SER A 41 15.29 26.10 -1.96
C SER A 41 15.91 24.94 -1.15
N ASN A 42 15.13 24.29 -0.29
CA ASN A 42 15.60 23.20 0.59
C ASN A 42 15.57 21.83 -0.10
N ALA A 43 15.00 21.74 -1.31
CA ALA A 43 14.96 20.50 -2.07
C ALA A 43 16.37 20.09 -2.52
N THR A 44 16.61 18.79 -2.52
CA THR A 44 17.85 18.20 -3.07
C THR A 44 17.89 18.33 -4.59
N ASN A 45 19.06 18.12 -5.16
CA ASN A 45 19.21 18.15 -6.62
C ASN A 45 18.43 17.01 -7.30
N SER A 46 18.29 15.86 -6.66
CA SER A 46 17.49 14.73 -7.16
C SER A 46 16.00 15.08 -7.23
N LEU A 47 15.48 15.80 -6.24
CA LEU A 47 14.09 16.26 -6.25
C LEU A 47 13.86 17.39 -7.25
N LYS A 48 14.80 18.36 -7.36
CA LYS A 48 14.71 19.47 -8.33
C LYS A 48 14.67 18.97 -9.78
N LYS A 49 15.33 17.86 -10.11
CA LYS A 49 15.26 17.25 -11.43
C LYS A 49 13.86 16.71 -11.78
N GLN A 50 13.04 16.41 -10.78
CA GLN A 50 11.69 15.91 -10.95
C GLN A 50 10.63 17.01 -10.93
N GLU A 51 11.02 18.29 -10.85
CA GLU A 51 10.09 19.40 -10.95
C GLU A 51 9.46 19.46 -12.34
N GLY A 52 8.12 19.53 -12.40
CA GLY A 52 7.41 19.56 -13.67
C GLY A 52 5.94 19.20 -13.55
N SER A 53 5.28 19.21 -14.71
CA SER A 53 3.90 18.79 -14.89
C SER A 53 3.87 17.46 -15.62
N TYR A 54 3.07 16.53 -15.10
CA TYR A 54 2.99 15.15 -15.54
C TYR A 54 1.56 14.79 -15.88
N SER A 55 1.36 14.13 -17.00
CA SER A 55 0.07 13.58 -17.43
C SER A 55 0.21 12.09 -17.58
N ASP A 56 -0.58 11.33 -16.82
CA ASP A 56 -0.49 9.89 -16.77
C ASP A 56 -1.85 9.27 -17.06
N PHE A 57 -1.87 8.28 -17.94
CA PHE A 57 -3.02 7.45 -18.23
C PHE A 57 -2.65 5.99 -18.00
N TYR A 58 -3.30 5.36 -17.03
CA TYR A 58 -3.03 4.00 -16.60
C TYR A 58 -4.21 3.07 -16.86
N PHE A 59 -3.88 1.81 -17.12
CA PHE A 59 -4.78 0.69 -16.92
C PHE A 59 -4.38 -0.01 -15.62
N ASN A 60 -5.28 0.02 -14.66
CA ASN A 60 -5.13 -0.68 -13.40
C ASN A 60 -5.97 -1.95 -13.44
N TYR A 61 -5.49 -3.03 -12.86
CA TYR A 61 -6.34 -4.17 -12.57
C TYR A 61 -5.97 -4.84 -11.26
N GLY A 62 -6.99 -5.42 -10.63
CA GLY A 62 -6.88 -6.21 -9.42
C GLY A 62 -7.44 -7.60 -9.60
N LEU A 63 -6.80 -8.59 -8.96
CA LEU A 63 -7.31 -9.93 -8.77
C LEU A 63 -7.38 -10.20 -7.28
N THR A 64 -8.59 -10.47 -6.78
CA THR A 64 -8.79 -10.76 -5.35
C THR A 64 -9.48 -12.11 -5.19
N HIS A 65 -8.86 -13.03 -4.46
CA HIS A 65 -9.45 -14.31 -4.05
C HIS A 65 -9.73 -14.26 -2.55
N ASP A 66 -11.01 -14.29 -2.17
CA ASP A 66 -11.48 -14.10 -0.80
C ASP A 66 -12.29 -15.31 -0.32
N THR A 67 -11.66 -16.17 0.48
CA THR A 67 -12.25 -17.37 1.06
C THR A 67 -12.54 -17.23 2.57
N ARG A 68 -12.61 -15.99 3.07
CA ARG A 68 -12.98 -15.74 4.46
C ARG A 68 -14.41 -16.15 4.72
N ASP A 69 -14.65 -16.72 5.89
CA ASP A 69 -15.99 -17.08 6.36
C ASP A 69 -16.90 -15.85 6.59
N ASN A 70 -16.32 -14.72 6.92
CA ASN A 70 -17.01 -13.44 7.08
C ASN A 70 -16.11 -12.28 6.63
N ARG A 71 -16.67 -11.32 5.88
CA ARG A 71 -15.90 -10.17 5.38
C ARG A 71 -15.54 -9.16 6.47
N TYR A 72 -16.39 -8.99 7.47
CA TYR A 72 -16.23 -7.97 8.53
C TYR A 72 -15.50 -8.52 9.75
N ASN A 73 -15.91 -9.69 10.26
CA ASN A 73 -15.31 -10.35 11.40
C ASN A 73 -14.86 -11.77 11.02
N PRO A 74 -13.78 -11.91 10.24
CA PRO A 74 -13.33 -13.21 9.78
C PRO A 74 -12.74 -14.02 10.94
N THR A 75 -13.16 -15.28 11.05
CA THR A 75 -12.59 -16.22 12.02
C THR A 75 -11.66 -17.23 11.35
N LYS A 76 -11.82 -17.50 10.07
CA LYS A 76 -11.00 -18.39 9.27
C LYS A 76 -11.00 -17.99 7.80
N GLY A 77 -10.07 -18.58 7.03
CA GLY A 77 -9.95 -18.37 5.60
C GLY A 77 -8.83 -17.41 5.24
N ASN A 78 -8.76 -17.08 3.96
CA ASN A 78 -7.68 -16.28 3.41
C ASN A 78 -8.26 -15.20 2.49
N ILE A 79 -7.54 -14.11 2.36
CA ILE A 79 -7.71 -13.17 1.27
C ILE A 79 -6.35 -12.95 0.60
N PHE A 80 -6.31 -13.15 -0.70
CA PHE A 80 -5.19 -12.87 -1.57
C PHE A 80 -5.59 -11.74 -2.50
N SER A 81 -4.74 -10.74 -2.69
CA SER A 81 -4.99 -9.65 -3.63
C SER A 81 -3.70 -9.30 -4.35
N PHE A 82 -3.76 -9.32 -5.67
CA PHE A 82 -2.72 -8.81 -6.57
C PHE A 82 -3.28 -7.60 -7.30
N LYS A 83 -2.50 -6.51 -7.40
CA LYS A 83 -2.84 -5.31 -8.16
C LYS A 83 -1.68 -4.92 -9.05
N GLN A 84 -1.98 -4.58 -10.29
CA GLN A 84 -1.00 -4.03 -11.22
C GLN A 84 -1.50 -2.72 -11.82
N GLN A 85 -0.62 -1.75 -11.92
CA GLN A 85 -0.82 -0.51 -12.65
C GLN A 85 0.13 -0.51 -13.86
N VAL A 86 -0.47 -0.40 -15.05
CA VAL A 86 0.23 -0.45 -16.34
C VAL A 86 0.10 0.91 -17.01
N PRO A 87 1.19 1.60 -17.35
CA PRO A 87 1.11 2.85 -18.09
C PRO A 87 0.63 2.59 -19.53
N LEU A 88 -0.39 3.33 -19.99
CA LEU A 88 -0.87 3.33 -21.36
C LEU A 88 -0.26 4.49 -22.13
N VAL A 89 -0.37 5.70 -21.59
CA VAL A 89 0.26 6.92 -22.08
C VAL A 89 0.64 7.73 -20.83
N SER A 90 1.92 7.86 -20.57
CA SER A 90 2.42 8.56 -19.38
C SER A 90 3.66 9.37 -19.75
N THR A 91 3.88 10.44 -18.99
CA THR A 91 5.10 11.24 -19.10
C THR A 91 6.32 10.39 -18.70
N ASP A 92 6.19 9.65 -17.58
CA ASP A 92 7.16 8.65 -17.13
C ASP A 92 6.45 7.29 -17.07
N ASN A 93 7.05 6.26 -17.67
CA ASN A 93 6.42 4.95 -17.76
C ASN A 93 6.85 4.06 -16.60
N GLU A 94 6.05 4.03 -15.53
CA GLU A 94 6.30 3.19 -14.36
C GLU A 94 5.27 2.07 -14.26
N LEU A 95 5.77 0.85 -14.10
CA LEU A 95 4.97 -0.33 -13.81
C LEU A 95 4.96 -0.60 -12.31
N LYS A 96 3.77 -0.62 -11.72
CA LYS A 96 3.61 -0.89 -10.29
C LYS A 96 2.86 -2.19 -10.04
N ASN A 97 3.43 -3.03 -9.17
CA ASN A 97 2.82 -4.27 -8.72
C ASN A 97 2.66 -4.26 -7.21
N SER A 98 1.55 -4.79 -6.71
CA SER A 98 1.31 -4.94 -5.28
C SER A 98 0.66 -6.27 -5.00
N LEU A 99 1.17 -6.96 -3.98
CA LEU A 99 0.68 -8.24 -3.49
C LEU A 99 0.29 -8.10 -2.02
N SER A 100 -0.87 -8.62 -1.67
CA SER A 100 -1.32 -8.72 -0.29
C SER A 100 -1.93 -10.09 -0.01
N ILE A 101 -1.49 -10.72 1.06
CA ILE A 101 -2.01 -12.01 1.52
C ILE A 101 -2.36 -11.84 3.00
N THR A 102 -3.55 -12.27 3.39
CA THR A 102 -3.96 -12.32 4.79
C THR A 102 -4.61 -13.65 5.08
N LYS A 103 -4.23 -14.28 6.18
CA LYS A 103 -4.78 -15.54 6.66
C LYS A 103 -5.36 -15.35 8.06
N TYR A 104 -6.53 -15.92 8.27
CA TYR A 104 -7.21 -15.99 9.56
C TYR A 104 -7.32 -17.44 10.00
N LYS A 105 -7.07 -17.70 11.28
CA LYS A 105 -7.17 -19.04 11.87
C LYS A 105 -7.56 -18.95 13.34
N PRO A 106 -8.54 -19.74 13.81
CA PRO A 106 -8.76 -19.92 15.24
C PRO A 106 -7.51 -20.49 15.91
N LEU A 107 -7.12 -19.95 17.04
CA LEU A 107 -5.97 -20.38 17.84
C LEU A 107 -6.40 -21.26 19.02
N THR A 108 -7.68 -21.21 19.38
CA THR A 108 -8.30 -22.00 20.45
C THR A 108 -9.42 -22.89 19.92
N GLU A 109 -9.76 -23.95 20.63
CA GLU A 109 -10.87 -24.84 20.26
C GLU A 109 -12.22 -24.10 20.39
N SER A 110 -12.34 -23.17 21.35
CA SER A 110 -13.51 -22.32 21.55
C SER A 110 -13.73 -21.31 20.43
N LYS A 111 -12.70 -21.09 19.55
CA LYS A 111 -12.71 -20.14 18.43
C LYS A 111 -12.95 -18.68 18.85
N ASP A 112 -12.70 -18.35 20.08
CA ASP A 112 -12.77 -17.00 20.64
C ASP A 112 -11.49 -16.19 20.41
N MET A 113 -10.36 -16.88 20.19
CA MET A 113 -9.07 -16.29 19.91
C MET A 113 -8.68 -16.53 18.45
N ILE A 114 -8.65 -15.45 17.66
CA ILE A 114 -8.38 -15.51 16.21
C ILE A 114 -7.00 -14.93 15.92
N GLY A 115 -6.15 -15.76 15.34
CA GLY A 115 -4.87 -15.33 14.77
C GLY A 115 -5.05 -14.78 13.36
N LYS A 116 -4.40 -13.66 13.09
CA LYS A 116 -4.30 -13.02 11.78
C LYS A 116 -2.82 -12.87 11.42
N ALA A 117 -2.43 -13.39 10.27
CA ALA A 117 -1.11 -13.16 9.66
C ALA A 117 -1.30 -12.48 8.30
N SER A 118 -0.56 -11.41 8.04
CA SER A 118 -0.62 -10.68 6.79
C SER A 118 0.77 -10.42 6.23
N PHE A 119 0.88 -10.54 4.91
CA PHE A 119 2.04 -10.13 4.12
C PHE A 119 1.61 -9.08 3.10
N PHE A 120 2.46 -8.09 2.89
CA PHE A 120 2.31 -7.08 1.85
C PHE A 120 3.66 -6.88 1.17
N PHE A 121 3.62 -6.77 -0.15
CA PHE A 121 4.76 -6.40 -0.97
C PHE A 121 4.30 -5.46 -2.08
N SER A 122 5.06 -4.42 -2.35
CA SER A 122 4.82 -3.51 -3.47
C SER A 122 6.13 -3.17 -4.13
N VAL A 123 6.14 -3.14 -5.45
CA VAL A 123 7.28 -2.78 -6.28
C VAL A 123 6.81 -1.84 -7.38
N ILE A 124 7.62 -0.81 -7.64
CA ILE A 124 7.47 0.07 -8.79
C ILE A 124 8.80 0.17 -9.51
N ASN A 125 8.78 0.03 -10.83
CA ASN A 125 9.96 0.17 -11.66
C ASN A 125 9.63 1.02 -12.89
N SER A 126 10.54 1.90 -13.27
CA SER A 126 10.50 2.53 -14.57
C SER A 126 10.78 1.47 -15.66
N ILE A 127 10.06 1.54 -16.78
CA ILE A 127 10.26 0.68 -17.95
C ILE A 127 10.89 1.43 -19.14
N ASP A 128 11.12 2.73 -19.01
CA ASP A 128 11.77 3.57 -20.01
C ASP A 128 13.19 4.03 -19.59
N GLY A 129 13.62 3.64 -18.37
CA GLY A 129 14.94 3.97 -17.84
C GLY A 129 15.01 5.32 -17.12
N SER A 130 13.89 6.00 -16.93
CA SER A 130 13.79 7.18 -16.08
C SER A 130 13.83 6.81 -14.59
N ASP A 131 14.13 7.76 -13.72
CA ASP A 131 13.98 7.57 -12.25
C ASP A 131 12.50 7.53 -11.90
N VAL A 132 12.11 6.64 -10.98
CA VAL A 132 10.75 6.62 -10.45
C VAL A 132 10.45 7.92 -9.72
N ARG A 133 9.41 8.61 -10.18
CA ARG A 133 8.96 9.89 -9.62
C ARG A 133 8.58 9.75 -8.14
N ILE A 134 8.97 10.70 -7.30
CA ILE A 134 8.78 10.65 -5.84
C ILE A 134 7.31 10.45 -5.45
N SER A 135 6.37 11.03 -6.20
CA SER A 135 4.93 10.87 -5.98
C SER A 135 4.42 9.45 -6.20
N LYS A 136 5.09 8.70 -7.06
CA LYS A 136 4.71 7.32 -7.46
C LYS A 136 5.40 6.26 -6.60
N ARG A 137 6.51 6.59 -5.93
CA ARG A 137 7.25 5.66 -5.07
C ARG A 137 6.37 4.97 -4.06
N THR A 138 6.72 3.74 -3.74
CA THR A 138 5.94 2.97 -2.77
C THR A 138 6.20 3.43 -1.35
N LYS A 139 5.20 3.25 -0.50
CA LYS A 139 5.24 3.49 0.95
C LYS A 139 4.48 2.36 1.63
N VAL A 140 4.85 2.06 2.86
CA VAL A 140 4.08 1.10 3.66
C VAL A 140 2.73 1.73 4.02
N PRO A 141 1.59 1.05 3.75
CA PRO A 141 0.28 1.52 4.20
C PRO A 141 0.26 1.70 5.72
N TYR A 142 -0.35 2.77 6.20
CA TYR A 142 -0.42 3.09 7.63
C TYR A 142 -0.98 1.95 8.50
N SER A 143 -1.97 1.23 8.00
CA SER A 143 -2.57 0.09 8.69
C SER A 143 -1.64 -1.11 8.88
N ARG A 144 -0.45 -1.10 8.25
CA ARG A 144 0.51 -2.19 8.28
C ARG A 144 1.74 -1.92 9.13
N LEU A 145 1.81 -0.76 9.77
CA LEU A 145 2.86 -0.43 10.72
C LEU A 145 2.32 0.53 11.78
N ARG A 146 1.64 -0.03 12.76
CA ARG A 146 1.00 0.69 13.87
C ARG A 146 2.06 1.30 14.78
N GLY A 147 1.78 2.49 15.32
CA GLY A 147 2.69 3.19 16.21
C GLY A 147 3.78 4.03 15.53
N PHE A 148 3.85 3.99 14.19
CA PHE A 148 4.78 4.82 13.41
C PHE A 148 4.03 5.93 12.66
N GLU A 149 4.69 7.07 12.45
CA GLU A 149 4.14 8.16 11.67
C GLU A 149 4.07 7.78 10.20
N LYS A 150 2.95 8.13 9.54
CA LYS A 150 2.70 7.80 8.14
C LYS A 150 3.81 8.33 7.23
N GLY A 151 4.39 7.44 6.43
CA GLY A 151 5.39 7.78 5.42
C GLY A 151 6.80 8.04 5.96
N LYS A 152 7.02 7.93 7.28
CA LYS A 152 8.34 8.13 7.91
C LYS A 152 9.10 6.82 8.09
N ILE A 153 9.23 6.07 6.99
CA ILE A 153 10.00 4.82 6.93
C ILE A 153 10.67 4.75 5.56
N GLY A 154 11.91 4.29 5.54
CA GLY A 154 12.68 4.05 4.33
C GLY A 154 13.68 5.16 4.01
N PRO A 155 14.06 5.31 2.75
CA PRO A 155 15.07 6.26 2.31
C PRO A 155 14.75 7.71 2.69
N VAL A 156 15.77 8.42 3.12
CA VAL A 156 15.70 9.83 3.51
C VAL A 156 16.66 10.61 2.63
N ASP A 157 16.21 11.71 2.05
CA ASP A 157 17.00 12.65 1.29
C ASP A 157 16.85 14.06 1.89
N ASN A 158 17.96 14.63 2.39
CA ASN A 158 18.01 15.93 3.08
C ASN A 158 16.94 16.11 4.18
N GLY A 159 16.68 15.05 4.97
CA GLY A 159 15.70 15.06 6.06
C GLY A 159 14.27 14.71 5.65
N ASP A 160 13.98 14.62 4.36
CA ASP A 160 12.67 14.22 3.84
C ASP A 160 12.62 12.71 3.52
N TYR A 161 11.56 12.02 3.96
CA TYR A 161 11.30 10.64 3.57
C TYR A 161 10.77 10.59 2.14
N VAL A 162 11.55 10.02 1.25
CA VAL A 162 11.27 10.05 -0.20
C VAL A 162 10.54 8.81 -0.72
N GLY A 163 10.23 7.84 0.17
CA GLY A 163 9.70 6.54 -0.26
C GLY A 163 10.76 5.69 -0.95
N GLY A 164 10.36 4.61 -1.58
CA GLY A 164 11.26 3.71 -2.30
C GLY A 164 10.58 2.98 -3.43
N ASN A 165 11.35 2.26 -4.22
CA ASN A 165 10.81 1.45 -5.31
C ASN A 165 10.20 0.14 -4.78
N TYR A 166 10.60 -0.26 -3.56
CA TYR A 166 10.14 -1.49 -2.91
C TYR A 166 9.60 -1.18 -1.52
N ALA A 167 8.50 -1.84 -1.15
CA ALA A 167 7.96 -1.82 0.20
C ALA A 167 7.48 -3.21 0.59
N ALA A 168 7.75 -3.64 1.82
CA ALA A 168 7.26 -4.89 2.36
C ALA A 168 6.78 -4.72 3.80
N ALA A 169 5.77 -5.50 4.18
CA ALA A 169 5.31 -5.56 5.56
C ALA A 169 4.84 -6.97 5.94
N LEU A 170 5.10 -7.35 7.17
CA LEU A 170 4.59 -8.54 7.84
C LEU A 170 3.84 -8.11 9.09
N ASN A 171 2.63 -8.60 9.26
CA ASN A 171 1.79 -8.28 10.39
C ASN A 171 1.25 -9.56 11.01
N PHE A 172 1.36 -9.68 12.33
CA PHE A 172 0.72 -10.72 13.12
C PHE A 172 -0.14 -10.05 14.16
N SER A 173 -1.34 -10.53 14.36
CA SER A 173 -2.18 -10.06 15.45
C SER A 173 -3.13 -11.15 15.92
N THR A 174 -3.55 -11.05 17.17
CA THR A 174 -4.61 -11.87 17.75
C THR A 174 -5.41 -11.06 18.74
N ASN A 175 -6.71 -11.30 18.79
CA ASN A 175 -7.54 -10.81 19.88
C ASN A 175 -7.28 -11.63 21.15
N LEU A 176 -7.45 -11.01 22.30
CA LEU A 176 -7.21 -11.61 23.62
C LEU A 176 -8.51 -11.50 24.42
N PRO A 177 -9.48 -12.40 24.21
CA PRO A 177 -10.77 -12.36 24.88
C PRO A 177 -10.63 -12.61 26.38
N GLY A 178 -11.45 -11.98 27.18
CA GLY A 178 -11.59 -12.28 28.60
C GLY A 178 -10.45 -11.81 29.52
N ILE A 179 -9.50 -10.98 29.04
CA ILE A 179 -8.44 -10.42 29.90
C ILE A 179 -9.02 -9.54 31.03
N LEU A 180 -10.08 -8.80 30.73
CA LEU A 180 -10.81 -8.00 31.71
C LEU A 180 -12.31 -8.33 31.66
N PRO A 181 -12.75 -9.41 32.30
CA PRO A 181 -14.16 -9.86 32.23
C PRO A 181 -15.17 -8.85 32.78
N THR A 182 -14.70 -7.86 33.51
CA THR A 182 -15.54 -6.79 34.08
C THR A 182 -15.91 -5.70 33.06
N PHE A 183 -15.22 -5.67 31.90
CA PHE A 183 -15.42 -4.65 30.86
C PHE A 183 -15.89 -5.33 29.56
N GLU A 184 -17.20 -5.54 29.41
CA GLU A 184 -17.81 -6.22 28.26
C GLU A 184 -17.57 -5.54 26.89
N ASN A 185 -17.15 -4.28 26.88
CA ASN A 185 -16.93 -3.48 25.67
C ASN A 185 -15.44 -3.21 25.37
N LEU A 186 -14.51 -3.92 26.01
CA LEU A 186 -13.07 -3.75 25.81
C LEU A 186 -12.46 -5.00 25.17
N ASP A 187 -12.06 -4.85 23.91
CA ASP A 187 -11.33 -5.86 23.17
C ASP A 187 -9.82 -5.58 23.20
N PHE A 188 -9.07 -6.45 23.84
CA PHE A 188 -7.61 -6.42 23.79
C PHE A 188 -7.10 -7.19 22.58
N SER A 189 -6.02 -6.68 21.97
CA SER A 189 -5.31 -7.40 20.94
C SER A 189 -3.80 -7.27 21.12
N TYR A 190 -3.10 -8.34 20.80
CA TYR A 190 -1.65 -8.34 20.67
C TYR A 190 -1.29 -8.26 19.19
N PHE A 191 -0.23 -7.52 18.86
CA PHE A 191 0.25 -7.45 17.49
C PHE A 191 1.76 -7.26 17.40
N ILE A 192 2.31 -7.71 16.28
CA ILE A 192 3.69 -7.45 15.83
C ILE A 192 3.62 -6.99 14.40
N ASP A 193 4.17 -5.81 14.12
CA ASP A 193 4.27 -5.24 12.77
C ASP A 193 5.75 -5.05 12.42
N ILE A 194 6.14 -5.57 11.27
CA ILE A 194 7.49 -5.45 10.72
C ILE A 194 7.35 -4.89 9.31
N ALA A 195 8.06 -3.82 8.98
CA ALA A 195 8.01 -3.26 7.63
C ALA A 195 9.34 -2.61 7.24
N ASN A 196 9.54 -2.52 5.93
CA ASN A 196 10.66 -1.80 5.34
C ASN A 196 10.26 -1.18 3.99
N VAL A 197 10.93 -0.08 3.64
CA VAL A 197 10.86 0.58 2.33
C VAL A 197 12.29 0.81 1.85
N TRP A 198 12.61 0.45 0.61
CA TRP A 198 13.96 0.57 0.08
C TRP A 198 13.97 0.75 -1.43
N GLY A 199 15.17 1.00 -1.98
CA GLY A 199 15.40 1.23 -3.39
C GLY A 199 15.04 2.66 -3.79
N VAL A 200 16.04 3.40 -4.22
CA VAL A 200 15.95 4.69 -4.89
C VAL A 200 16.89 4.64 -6.08
N ASP A 201 16.58 5.42 -7.11
CA ASP A 201 17.31 5.36 -8.40
C ASP A 201 18.56 6.26 -8.43
N TYR A 202 18.95 6.87 -7.30
CA TYR A 202 20.10 7.77 -7.17
C TYR A 202 20.92 7.47 -5.93
#